data_87759092b7e18ce372cd90d688f474e8
#
_entry.id   87759092b7e18ce372cd90d688f474e8
#
_cell.length_a   1.000
_cell.length_b   1.000
_cell.length_c   1.000
_cell.angle_alpha   90.00
_cell.angle_beta   90.00
_cell.angle_gamma   90.00
#
_symmetry.space_group_name_H-M   'P 1'
#
loop_
_entity.id
_entity.type
_entity.pdbx_description
1 polymer ?
#
loop_
_entity_poly.entity_id
_entity_poly.type
_entity_poly.pdbx_seq_one_letter_code
_entity_poly.pdbx_strand_id
1 'polypeptide(L)'
;MGYVSTNYWHDALNKAATDMVTFGYKHVVKPHFVFNHAPDEAHENMVDFCRLTKGITPLMWLLRETIDYTDPILETEALGLDFANPFGLSAGLDKNCDMPVLMDNAGFGFETVGSITSRPCLGNAKPWFHRLPEYDSMIVHVGLANEGSAKIIGRVEQAERAAKTMRMSISIARTNDDLVGEIDEGIEDYRLSLEQASGRSSMVEINISCPNTHVGEPFVEEPDSLDRLFTVLDNVSHPQPLLVKMPQDTGWPHFRELLEVLAEHDVQGVTIANLRKDRTGLSIPRDWVGGLSGGPAYQSSNELIRNTYREFGDRFTIAGVGGVFTPKQAYAKIRSGSSLVMFITSLMYRGPQQITVLKRGLAELLRADGFEHVSDAVGIDA
;
A
#
# COMPACT_ATOMS: atom_id res chain seq x y z
N MET A 1 -38.58 -7.54 -14.67
CA MET A 1 -38.25 -8.84 -14.03
C MET A 1 -37.08 -9.61 -14.69
N GLY A 2 -36.23 -9.01 -15.52
CA GLY A 2 -35.21 -9.71 -16.32
C GLY A 2 -33.72 -9.41 -15.99
N TYR A 3 -33.41 -8.47 -15.10
CA TYR A 3 -32.04 -8.06 -14.83
C TYR A 3 -31.38 -8.72 -13.59
N VAL A 4 -32.18 -9.40 -12.74
CA VAL A 4 -31.67 -10.00 -11.49
C VAL A 4 -31.01 -11.37 -11.70
N SER A 5 -31.31 -12.09 -12.78
CA SER A 5 -30.89 -13.48 -12.95
C SER A 5 -29.46 -13.64 -13.48
N THR A 6 -28.95 -12.75 -14.32
CA THR A 6 -27.60 -12.83 -14.89
C THR A 6 -26.52 -12.46 -13.86
N ASN A 7 -26.75 -11.48 -13.01
CA ASN A 7 -25.82 -11.08 -11.95
C ASN A 7 -25.70 -12.14 -10.86
N TYR A 8 -26.78 -12.83 -10.49
CA TYR A 8 -26.75 -13.85 -9.43
C TYR A 8 -25.86 -15.05 -9.77
N TRP A 9 -25.98 -15.57 -11.02
CA TRP A 9 -25.15 -16.71 -11.45
C TRP A 9 -23.69 -16.35 -11.59
N HIS A 10 -23.37 -15.16 -12.09
CA HIS A 10 -22.00 -14.67 -12.21
C HIS A 10 -21.38 -14.51 -10.81
N ASP A 11 -22.10 -13.95 -9.86
CA ASP A 11 -21.65 -13.79 -8.48
C ASP A 11 -21.43 -15.13 -7.77
N ALA A 12 -22.33 -16.08 -7.94
CA ALA A 12 -22.18 -17.43 -7.38
C ALA A 12 -20.98 -18.17 -7.97
N LEU A 13 -20.72 -18.04 -9.29
CA LEU A 13 -19.56 -18.64 -9.95
C LEU A 13 -18.26 -17.99 -9.50
N ASN A 14 -18.20 -16.67 -9.40
CA ASN A 14 -17.04 -15.95 -8.90
C ASN A 14 -16.73 -16.34 -7.45
N LYS A 15 -17.76 -16.47 -6.59
CA LYS A 15 -17.60 -16.96 -5.23
C LYS A 15 -17.03 -18.37 -5.19
N ALA A 16 -17.58 -19.29 -5.94
CA ALA A 16 -17.10 -20.67 -6.01
C ALA A 16 -15.65 -20.75 -6.52
N ALA A 17 -15.32 -19.96 -7.54
CA ALA A 17 -13.96 -19.85 -8.07
C ALA A 17 -12.99 -19.28 -7.02
N THR A 18 -13.37 -18.22 -6.31
CA THR A 18 -12.61 -17.62 -5.21
C THR A 18 -12.35 -18.62 -4.09
N ASP A 19 -13.37 -19.39 -3.70
CA ASP A 19 -13.27 -20.42 -2.67
C ASP A 19 -12.31 -21.56 -3.10
N MET A 20 -12.36 -21.97 -4.37
CA MET A 20 -11.46 -22.97 -4.94
C MET A 20 -10.02 -22.47 -5.00
N VAL A 21 -9.79 -21.21 -5.43
CA VAL A 21 -8.45 -20.60 -5.43
C VAL A 21 -7.93 -20.47 -4.01
N THR A 22 -8.78 -20.08 -3.06
CA THR A 22 -8.43 -20.00 -1.63
C THR A 22 -8.01 -21.37 -1.09
N PHE A 23 -8.75 -22.41 -1.39
CA PHE A 23 -8.41 -23.79 -1.01
C PHE A 23 -7.08 -24.22 -1.64
N GLY A 24 -6.91 -24.03 -2.94
CA GLY A 24 -5.67 -24.37 -3.66
C GLY A 24 -4.47 -23.60 -3.12
N TYR A 25 -4.61 -22.30 -2.89
CA TYR A 25 -3.54 -21.51 -2.29
C TYR A 25 -3.17 -22.02 -0.88
N LYS A 26 -4.13 -22.23 0.00
CA LYS A 26 -3.92 -22.64 1.37
C LYS A 26 -3.25 -24.01 1.49
N HIS A 27 -3.65 -24.98 0.66
CA HIS A 27 -3.26 -26.38 0.80
C HIS A 27 -2.15 -26.82 -0.18
N VAL A 28 -1.92 -26.06 -1.26
CA VAL A 28 -0.91 -26.41 -2.27
C VAL A 28 0.14 -25.29 -2.43
N VAL A 29 -0.28 -24.09 -2.83
CA VAL A 29 0.67 -23.03 -3.18
C VAL A 29 1.44 -22.54 -1.96
N LYS A 30 0.74 -22.18 -0.89
CA LYS A 30 1.37 -21.66 0.34
C LYS A 30 2.39 -22.63 0.96
N PRO A 31 2.07 -23.90 1.27
CA PRO A 31 3.04 -24.79 1.90
C PRO A 31 4.20 -25.18 0.99
N HIS A 32 3.97 -25.38 -0.31
CA HIS A 32 4.98 -25.93 -1.21
C HIS A 32 5.80 -24.88 -1.97
N PHE A 33 5.21 -23.73 -2.30
CA PHE A 33 5.87 -22.71 -3.13
C PHE A 33 6.19 -21.43 -2.35
N VAL A 34 5.45 -21.10 -1.30
CA VAL A 34 5.71 -19.91 -0.49
C VAL A 34 6.50 -20.25 0.76
N PHE A 35 6.01 -21.18 1.59
CA PHE A 35 6.60 -21.47 2.91
C PHE A 35 7.76 -22.46 2.87
N ASN A 36 7.91 -23.22 1.78
CA ASN A 36 9.05 -24.13 1.58
C ASN A 36 10.32 -23.41 1.09
N HIS A 37 10.22 -22.14 0.70
CA HIS A 37 11.33 -21.31 0.28
C HIS A 37 11.66 -20.25 1.32
N ALA A 38 12.91 -19.76 1.32
CA ALA A 38 13.26 -18.58 2.09
C ALA A 38 12.35 -17.39 1.68
N PRO A 39 12.00 -16.47 2.61
CA PRO A 39 11.08 -15.38 2.29
C PRO A 39 11.53 -14.50 1.12
N ASP A 40 12.83 -14.23 1.02
CA ASP A 40 13.44 -13.47 -0.09
C ASP A 40 13.27 -14.18 -1.42
N GLU A 41 13.55 -15.48 -1.47
CA GLU A 41 13.38 -16.32 -2.66
C GLU A 41 11.90 -16.40 -3.09
N ALA A 42 10.99 -16.55 -2.12
CA ALA A 42 9.56 -16.56 -2.41
C ALA A 42 9.07 -15.24 -3.02
N HIS A 43 9.62 -14.10 -2.59
CA HIS A 43 9.35 -12.79 -3.19
C HIS A 43 9.91 -12.71 -4.62
N GLU A 44 11.15 -13.12 -4.85
CA GLU A 44 11.77 -13.12 -6.17
C GLU A 44 10.99 -14.02 -7.14
N ASN A 45 10.62 -15.23 -6.73
CA ASN A 45 9.80 -16.16 -7.52
C ASN A 45 8.44 -15.56 -7.90
N MET A 46 7.82 -14.78 -6.99
CA MET A 46 6.56 -14.08 -7.29
C MET A 46 6.76 -12.97 -8.32
N VAL A 47 7.81 -12.17 -8.20
CA VAL A 47 8.16 -11.13 -9.20
C VAL A 47 8.39 -11.76 -10.56
N ASP A 48 9.18 -12.83 -10.63
CA ASP A 48 9.46 -13.54 -11.87
C ASP A 48 8.20 -14.16 -12.48
N PHE A 49 7.31 -14.72 -11.64
CA PHE A 49 6.00 -15.19 -12.11
C PHE A 49 5.20 -14.05 -12.76
N CYS A 50 5.14 -12.87 -12.14
CA CYS A 50 4.46 -11.71 -12.71
C CYS A 50 5.08 -11.29 -14.05
N ARG A 51 6.41 -11.22 -14.13
CA ARG A 51 7.14 -10.88 -15.37
C ARG A 51 6.87 -11.86 -16.51
N LEU A 52 6.87 -13.16 -16.22
CA LEU A 52 6.65 -14.20 -17.20
C LEU A 52 5.20 -14.29 -17.70
N THR A 53 4.25 -13.99 -16.81
CA THR A 53 2.82 -14.20 -17.09
C THR A 53 2.08 -12.97 -17.60
N LYS A 54 2.59 -11.75 -17.38
CA LYS A 54 1.92 -10.49 -17.76
C LYS A 54 1.52 -10.40 -19.24
N GLY A 55 2.23 -11.09 -20.13
CA GLY A 55 1.93 -11.14 -21.58
C GLY A 55 0.96 -12.26 -22.00
N ILE A 56 0.55 -13.14 -21.09
CA ILE A 56 -0.32 -14.28 -21.38
C ILE A 56 -1.78 -13.86 -21.25
N THR A 57 -2.31 -13.24 -22.31
CA THR A 57 -3.69 -12.69 -22.31
C THR A 57 -4.77 -13.67 -21.83
N PRO A 58 -4.79 -14.96 -22.23
CA PRO A 58 -5.81 -15.89 -21.71
C PRO A 58 -5.71 -16.12 -20.19
N LEU A 59 -4.50 -16.13 -19.65
CA LEU A 59 -4.30 -16.27 -18.20
C LEU A 59 -4.78 -15.02 -17.45
N MET A 60 -4.47 -13.82 -17.95
CA MET A 60 -4.94 -12.57 -17.36
C MET A 60 -6.45 -12.45 -17.43
N TRP A 61 -7.05 -12.86 -18.55
CA TRP A 61 -8.51 -12.93 -18.67
C TRP A 61 -9.12 -13.91 -17.64
N LEU A 62 -8.57 -15.12 -17.53
CA LEU A 62 -9.04 -16.10 -16.55
C LEU A 62 -8.92 -15.59 -15.12
N LEU A 63 -7.80 -14.94 -14.78
CA LEU A 63 -7.58 -14.33 -13.47
C LEU A 63 -8.68 -13.30 -13.18
N ARG A 64 -8.98 -12.41 -14.13
CA ARG A 64 -10.02 -11.39 -14.00
C ARG A 64 -11.39 -12.01 -13.77
N GLU A 65 -11.81 -12.95 -14.60
CA GLU A 65 -13.12 -13.61 -14.49
C GLU A 65 -13.31 -14.41 -13.18
N THR A 66 -12.21 -14.87 -12.59
CA THR A 66 -12.26 -15.73 -11.40
C THR A 66 -12.03 -14.98 -10.10
N ILE A 67 -11.20 -13.95 -10.10
CA ILE A 67 -10.77 -13.24 -8.88
C ILE A 67 -11.37 -11.84 -8.79
N ASP A 68 -11.54 -11.11 -9.90
CA ASP A 68 -12.08 -9.75 -9.80
C ASP A 68 -13.57 -9.78 -9.43
N TYR A 69 -13.89 -9.18 -8.29
CA TYR A 69 -15.25 -8.92 -7.82
C TYR A 69 -15.53 -7.42 -7.94
N THR A 70 -16.57 -7.06 -8.64
CA THR A 70 -17.01 -5.67 -8.82
C THR A 70 -18.35 -5.44 -8.16
N ASP A 71 -18.51 -4.32 -7.48
CA ASP A 71 -19.74 -3.92 -6.82
C ASP A 71 -19.79 -2.39 -6.71
N PRO A 72 -20.84 -1.74 -7.25
CA PRO A 72 -20.94 -0.28 -7.23
C PRO A 72 -20.89 0.36 -5.84
N ILE A 73 -21.30 -0.37 -4.79
CA ILE A 73 -21.21 0.12 -3.40
C ILE A 73 -19.76 0.41 -2.96
N LEU A 74 -18.76 -0.19 -3.64
CA LEU A 74 -17.35 -0.03 -3.35
C LEU A 74 -16.69 1.10 -4.16
N GLU A 75 -17.38 1.65 -5.17
CA GLU A 75 -16.85 2.78 -5.92
C GLU A 75 -16.72 4.00 -5.00
N THR A 76 -15.61 4.71 -5.11
CA THR A 76 -15.31 5.86 -4.25
C THR A 76 -14.51 6.91 -4.98
N GLU A 77 -14.72 8.17 -4.61
CA GLU A 77 -13.88 9.29 -4.99
C GLU A 77 -12.95 9.63 -3.82
N ALA A 78 -11.67 9.81 -4.08
CA ALA A 78 -10.67 10.25 -3.12
C ALA A 78 -9.56 11.02 -3.83
N LEU A 79 -8.99 12.04 -3.22
CA LEU A 79 -7.91 12.84 -3.82
C LEU A 79 -8.29 13.47 -5.18
N GLY A 80 -9.58 13.68 -5.45
CA GLY A 80 -10.07 14.14 -6.75
C GLY A 80 -9.99 13.08 -7.86
N LEU A 81 -9.88 11.80 -7.52
CA LEU A 81 -9.78 10.67 -8.43
C LEU A 81 -10.86 9.65 -8.14
N ASP A 82 -11.42 9.05 -9.21
CA ASP A 82 -12.36 7.93 -9.11
C ASP A 82 -11.61 6.60 -8.96
N PHE A 83 -12.07 5.76 -8.04
CA PHE A 83 -11.58 4.42 -7.79
C PHE A 83 -12.73 3.41 -7.91
N ALA A 84 -12.47 2.30 -8.62
CA ALA A 84 -13.44 1.21 -8.74
C ALA A 84 -13.71 0.49 -7.40
N ASN A 85 -12.82 0.62 -6.45
CA ASN A 85 -12.96 0.17 -5.07
C ASN A 85 -11.85 0.81 -4.20
N PRO A 86 -11.99 0.86 -2.85
CA PRO A 86 -11.03 1.54 -1.98
C PRO A 86 -9.73 0.76 -1.72
N PHE A 87 -9.55 -0.43 -2.28
CA PHE A 87 -8.43 -1.30 -1.93
C PHE A 87 -7.22 -1.11 -2.85
N GLY A 88 -6.05 -0.93 -2.23
CA GLY A 88 -4.78 -0.77 -2.92
C GLY A 88 -3.67 -1.70 -2.43
N LEU A 89 -2.70 -1.94 -3.34
CA LEU A 89 -1.43 -2.53 -2.97
C LEU A 89 -0.52 -1.43 -2.40
N SER A 90 -0.02 -1.63 -1.17
CA SER A 90 0.91 -0.68 -0.57
C SER A 90 2.32 -0.82 -1.14
N ALA A 91 3.09 0.29 -1.15
CA ALA A 91 4.51 0.28 -1.50
C ALA A 91 5.31 -0.74 -0.66
N GLY A 92 6.28 -1.39 -1.31
CA GLY A 92 7.18 -2.37 -0.69
C GLY A 92 7.13 -3.76 -1.31
N LEU A 93 6.02 -4.18 -1.93
CA LEU A 93 5.91 -5.46 -2.62
C LEU A 93 6.44 -5.33 -4.06
N ASP A 94 5.84 -4.47 -4.86
CA ASP A 94 6.33 -4.16 -6.20
C ASP A 94 7.29 -2.97 -6.17
N LYS A 95 8.59 -3.26 -6.12
CA LYS A 95 9.64 -2.24 -6.02
C LYS A 95 9.98 -1.59 -7.36
N ASN A 96 9.75 -2.29 -8.47
CA ASN A 96 10.25 -1.92 -9.78
C ASN A 96 9.16 -1.89 -10.88
N CYS A 97 7.88 -1.94 -10.52
CA CYS A 97 6.75 -1.96 -11.44
C CYS A 97 6.71 -3.22 -12.32
N ASP A 98 6.73 -4.37 -11.67
CA ASP A 98 6.68 -5.68 -12.33
C ASP A 98 5.30 -6.35 -12.25
N MET A 99 4.42 -5.90 -11.32
CA MET A 99 3.17 -6.55 -10.95
C MET A 99 1.87 -5.89 -11.49
N PRO A 100 1.85 -4.68 -12.06
CA PRO A 100 0.60 -3.96 -12.30
C PRO A 100 -0.42 -4.72 -13.15
N VAL A 101 0.05 -5.45 -14.18
CA VAL A 101 -0.85 -6.23 -15.04
C VAL A 101 -1.60 -7.30 -14.24
N LEU A 102 -0.90 -7.95 -13.29
CA LEU A 102 -1.52 -8.96 -12.43
C LEU A 102 -2.49 -8.33 -11.44
N MET A 103 -2.10 -7.20 -10.81
CA MET A 103 -2.91 -6.50 -9.81
C MET A 103 -4.18 -5.89 -10.41
N ASP A 104 -4.10 -5.27 -11.59
CA ASP A 104 -5.28 -4.76 -12.32
C ASP A 104 -6.27 -5.90 -12.66
N ASN A 105 -5.76 -7.05 -13.15
CA ASN A 105 -6.62 -8.19 -13.44
C ASN A 105 -7.11 -8.94 -12.17
N ALA A 106 -6.46 -8.77 -11.04
CA ALA A 106 -6.95 -9.26 -9.74
C ALA A 106 -8.01 -8.33 -9.13
N GLY A 107 -8.19 -7.12 -9.66
CA GLY A 107 -9.23 -6.17 -9.27
C GLY A 107 -8.85 -5.22 -8.13
N PHE A 108 -7.56 -4.88 -7.99
CA PHE A 108 -7.13 -3.77 -7.12
C PHE A 108 -7.65 -2.43 -7.66
N GLY A 109 -8.06 -1.53 -6.78
CA GLY A 109 -8.45 -0.17 -7.13
C GLY A 109 -7.25 0.72 -7.45
N PHE A 110 -6.11 0.46 -6.80
CA PHE A 110 -4.84 1.13 -7.09
C PHE A 110 -3.64 0.30 -6.64
N GLU A 111 -2.46 0.66 -7.15
CA GLU A 111 -1.18 0.08 -6.76
C GLU A 111 -0.15 1.18 -6.52
N THR A 112 0.56 1.11 -5.37
CA THR A 112 1.68 1.98 -5.06
C THR A 112 2.99 1.23 -5.28
N VAL A 113 3.71 1.63 -6.33
CA VAL A 113 5.01 1.08 -6.71
C VAL A 113 6.12 1.73 -5.88
N GLY A 114 7.11 0.98 -5.48
CA GLY A 114 8.28 1.51 -4.79
C GLY A 114 8.42 1.04 -3.34
N SER A 115 9.06 1.84 -2.44
CA SER A 115 9.51 3.21 -2.72
C SER A 115 10.69 3.21 -3.68
N ILE A 116 10.66 4.12 -4.65
CA ILE A 116 11.76 4.39 -5.56
C ILE A 116 12.64 5.51 -5.02
N THR A 117 13.87 5.60 -5.51
CA THR A 117 14.85 6.61 -5.13
C THR A 117 15.44 7.28 -6.37
N SER A 118 16.04 8.45 -6.26
CA SER A 118 16.58 9.20 -7.41
C SER A 118 17.63 8.38 -8.18
N ARG A 119 18.39 7.57 -7.46
CA ARG A 119 19.41 6.64 -7.97
C ARG A 119 19.03 5.19 -7.65
N PRO A 120 19.58 4.20 -8.37
CA PRO A 120 19.47 2.79 -8.00
C PRO A 120 19.99 2.56 -6.57
N CYS A 121 19.22 1.83 -5.77
CA CYS A 121 19.57 1.46 -4.41
C CYS A 121 19.61 -0.07 -4.28
N LEU A 122 20.71 -0.62 -3.73
CA LEU A 122 20.85 -2.07 -3.53
C LEU A 122 20.06 -2.58 -2.34
N GLY A 123 19.72 -1.67 -1.42
CA GLY A 123 19.09 -2.02 -0.16
C GLY A 123 20.07 -2.60 0.85
N ASN A 124 19.52 -3.11 1.94
CA ASN A 124 20.30 -3.71 3.04
C ASN A 124 20.81 -5.11 2.67
N ALA A 125 21.75 -5.64 3.46
CA ALA A 125 22.16 -7.03 3.35
C ALA A 125 20.97 -7.98 3.63
N LYS A 126 20.87 -9.06 2.84
CA LYS A 126 19.87 -10.11 3.08
C LYS A 126 20.21 -10.91 4.34
N PRO A 127 19.21 -11.51 5.04
CA PRO A 127 17.81 -11.64 4.62
C PRO A 127 17.01 -10.35 4.81
N TRP A 128 16.16 -10.03 3.83
CA TRP A 128 15.26 -8.88 3.88
C TRP A 128 13.98 -9.14 4.65
N PHE A 129 13.59 -10.42 4.76
CA PHE A 129 12.31 -10.80 5.34
C PHE A 129 12.45 -11.96 6.31
N HIS A 130 11.73 -11.88 7.44
CA HIS A 130 11.46 -13.01 8.33
C HIS A 130 9.96 -13.15 8.54
N ARG A 131 9.44 -14.37 8.42
CA ARG A 131 8.00 -14.66 8.64
C ARG A 131 7.73 -14.88 10.11
N LEU A 132 6.61 -14.33 10.58
CA LEU A 132 6.05 -14.51 11.90
C LEU A 132 4.59 -14.99 11.76
N PRO A 133 4.38 -16.29 11.39
CA PRO A 133 3.05 -16.80 11.11
C PRO A 133 2.09 -16.75 12.30
N GLU A 134 2.60 -16.89 13.51
CA GLU A 134 1.86 -16.83 14.77
C GLU A 134 1.24 -15.46 15.04
N TYR A 135 1.77 -14.39 14.39
CA TYR A 135 1.29 -13.03 14.53
C TYR A 135 0.63 -12.50 13.24
N ASP A 136 0.46 -13.35 12.21
CA ASP A 136 0.09 -12.89 10.85
C ASP A 136 0.98 -11.70 10.40
N SER A 137 2.31 -11.84 10.59
CA SER A 137 3.27 -10.73 10.48
C SER A 137 4.55 -11.14 9.76
N MET A 138 5.31 -10.13 9.36
CA MET A 138 6.68 -10.25 8.86
C MET A 138 7.56 -9.16 9.45
N ILE A 139 8.83 -9.48 9.67
CA ILE A 139 9.87 -8.48 9.82
C ILE A 139 10.39 -8.15 8.43
N VAL A 140 10.52 -6.88 8.14
CA VAL A 140 10.93 -6.33 6.85
C VAL A 140 12.15 -5.44 7.03
N HIS A 141 13.25 -5.74 6.30
CA HIS A 141 14.54 -5.02 6.37
C HIS A 141 15.15 -4.78 4.99
N VAL A 142 14.34 -4.35 4.03
CA VAL A 142 14.77 -4.22 2.62
C VAL A 142 15.72 -3.04 2.39
N GLY A 143 15.51 -1.90 3.05
CA GLY A 143 16.37 -0.72 2.88
C GLY A 143 16.24 -0.07 1.49
N LEU A 144 15.02 0.02 0.96
CA LEU A 144 14.70 0.73 -0.29
C LEU A 144 15.37 0.16 -1.56
N ALA A 145 15.61 -1.16 -1.64
CA ALA A 145 16.15 -1.78 -2.85
C ALA A 145 15.27 -1.51 -4.06
N ASN A 146 15.81 -0.83 -5.11
CA ASN A 146 15.12 -0.50 -6.34
C ASN A 146 16.09 -0.13 -7.47
N GLU A 147 15.59 -0.10 -8.72
CA GLU A 147 16.39 0.17 -9.92
C GLU A 147 16.56 1.68 -10.24
N GLY A 148 16.08 2.57 -9.39
CA GLY A 148 16.13 4.03 -9.54
C GLY A 148 14.97 4.60 -10.35
N SER A 149 14.62 5.86 -10.04
CA SER A 149 13.45 6.56 -10.61
C SER A 149 13.47 6.60 -12.13
N ALA A 150 14.61 6.88 -12.75
CA ALA A 150 14.73 6.98 -14.21
C ALA A 150 14.26 5.75 -14.98
N LYS A 151 14.43 4.53 -14.41
CA LYS A 151 13.96 3.30 -15.04
C LYS A 151 12.52 2.98 -14.69
N ILE A 152 12.16 3.15 -13.42
CA ILE A 152 10.89 2.67 -12.88
C ILE A 152 9.74 3.55 -13.35
N ILE A 153 9.90 4.87 -13.37
CA ILE A 153 8.84 5.82 -13.75
C ILE A 153 8.30 5.56 -15.15
N GLY A 154 9.17 5.23 -16.12
CA GLY A 154 8.73 4.87 -17.47
C GLY A 154 7.85 3.61 -17.50
N ARG A 155 8.11 2.64 -16.60
CA ARG A 155 7.26 1.44 -16.46
C ARG A 155 5.92 1.78 -15.82
N VAL A 156 5.91 2.67 -14.82
CA VAL A 156 4.66 3.12 -14.17
C VAL A 156 3.78 3.88 -15.16
N GLU A 157 4.34 4.79 -15.95
CA GLU A 157 3.61 5.50 -17.00
C GLU A 157 2.99 4.53 -18.03
N GLN A 158 3.69 3.48 -18.40
CA GLN A 158 3.16 2.45 -19.28
C GLN A 158 2.03 1.64 -18.60
N ALA A 159 2.20 1.30 -17.33
CA ALA A 159 1.20 0.59 -16.55
C ALA A 159 -0.07 1.43 -16.37
N GLU A 160 0.05 2.71 -16.03
CA GLU A 160 -1.07 3.66 -15.93
C GLU A 160 -1.89 3.70 -17.21
N ARG A 161 -1.22 3.80 -18.37
CA ARG A 161 -1.92 3.83 -19.68
C ARG A 161 -2.56 2.50 -20.05
N ALA A 162 -2.04 1.39 -19.57
CA ALA A 162 -2.53 0.04 -19.88
C ALA A 162 -3.57 -0.47 -18.90
N ALA A 163 -3.64 0.09 -17.69
CA ALA A 163 -4.59 -0.30 -16.64
C ALA A 163 -6.03 -0.04 -17.11
N LYS A 164 -6.92 -0.98 -16.79
CA LYS A 164 -8.35 -0.91 -17.17
C LYS A 164 -9.16 -0.12 -16.15
N THR A 165 -8.89 -0.38 -14.87
CA THR A 165 -9.64 0.21 -13.75
C THR A 165 -8.74 0.65 -12.59
N MET A 166 -7.51 0.14 -12.54
CA MET A 166 -6.56 0.40 -11.46
C MET A 166 -5.82 1.73 -11.67
N ARG A 167 -5.64 2.52 -10.61
CA ARG A 167 -4.81 3.72 -10.61
C ARG A 167 -3.38 3.38 -10.15
N MET A 168 -2.39 4.05 -10.75
CA MET A 168 -1.00 3.88 -10.32
C MET A 168 -0.58 5.02 -9.38
N SER A 169 0.15 4.65 -8.34
CA SER A 169 0.83 5.55 -7.42
C SER A 169 2.33 5.25 -7.39
N ILE A 170 3.16 6.28 -7.29
CA ILE A 170 4.61 6.15 -7.13
C ILE A 170 4.96 6.57 -5.70
N SER A 171 5.55 5.63 -4.93
CA SER A 171 6.14 5.99 -3.64
C SER A 171 7.60 6.40 -3.83
N ILE A 172 7.97 7.59 -3.35
CA ILE A 172 9.31 8.18 -3.44
C ILE A 172 9.92 8.21 -2.04
N ALA A 173 11.17 7.78 -1.91
CA ALA A 173 11.94 7.88 -0.68
C ALA A 173 13.34 8.43 -0.97
N ARG A 174 14.02 8.92 0.07
CA ARG A 174 15.45 9.27 0.01
C ARG A 174 16.27 8.01 -0.28
N THR A 175 17.26 8.11 -1.17
CA THR A 175 18.19 7.01 -1.46
C THR A 175 18.88 6.55 -0.17
N ASN A 176 19.00 5.25 0.06
CA ASN A 176 19.63 4.69 1.25
C ASN A 176 21.12 4.44 0.97
N ASP A 177 21.89 5.51 0.90
CA ASP A 177 23.35 5.50 0.75
C ASP A 177 23.99 6.69 1.47
N ASP A 178 25.31 6.68 1.60
CA ASP A 178 26.08 7.70 2.31
C ASP A 178 26.13 9.05 1.54
N LEU A 179 25.72 9.09 0.27
CA LEU A 179 25.73 10.31 -0.57
C LEU A 179 24.58 11.26 -0.26
N VAL A 180 23.60 10.84 0.51
CA VAL A 180 22.46 11.65 0.96
C VAL A 180 22.34 11.65 2.49
N GLY A 181 23.47 11.62 3.16
CA GLY A 181 23.55 11.60 4.63
C GLY A 181 23.04 12.89 5.27
N GLU A 182 23.37 14.03 4.67
CA GLU A 182 22.93 15.33 5.14
C GLU A 182 21.49 15.64 4.69
N ILE A 183 20.83 16.54 5.43
CA ILE A 183 19.42 16.89 5.20
C ILE A 183 19.23 17.51 3.81
N ASP A 184 20.10 18.45 3.40
CA ASP A 184 19.96 19.15 2.13
C ASP A 184 20.14 18.22 0.92
N GLU A 185 21.08 17.28 1.01
CA GLU A 185 21.28 16.24 0.00
C GLU A 185 20.04 15.30 -0.09
N GLY A 186 19.46 14.97 1.07
CA GLY A 186 18.23 14.20 1.15
C GLY A 186 17.04 14.92 0.53
N ILE A 187 16.88 16.22 0.77
CA ILE A 187 15.84 17.06 0.17
C ILE A 187 16.00 17.10 -1.36
N GLU A 188 17.21 17.29 -1.86
CA GLU A 188 17.50 17.28 -3.29
C GLU A 188 17.19 15.94 -3.94
N ASP A 189 17.45 14.82 -3.26
CA ASP A 189 17.15 13.47 -3.73
C ASP A 189 15.64 13.25 -3.91
N TYR A 190 14.81 13.72 -2.95
CA TYR A 190 13.35 13.74 -3.09
C TYR A 190 12.89 14.64 -4.25
N ARG A 191 13.44 15.85 -4.36
CA ARG A 191 13.09 16.81 -5.41
C ARG A 191 13.32 16.24 -6.79
N LEU A 192 14.49 15.64 -7.04
CA LEU A 192 14.83 14.99 -8.31
C LEU A 192 13.87 13.85 -8.67
N SER A 193 13.50 13.05 -7.68
CA SER A 193 12.56 11.93 -7.87
C SER A 193 11.16 12.44 -8.19
N LEU A 194 10.69 13.48 -7.49
CA LEU A 194 9.37 14.09 -7.72
C LEU A 194 9.28 14.74 -9.10
N GLU A 195 10.31 15.49 -9.51
CA GLU A 195 10.36 16.07 -10.86
C GLU A 195 10.22 15.00 -11.96
N GLN A 196 10.91 13.87 -11.80
CA GLN A 196 10.81 12.77 -12.75
C GLN A 196 9.44 12.10 -12.72
N ALA A 197 8.78 12.03 -11.56
CA ALA A 197 7.46 11.42 -11.38
C ALA A 197 6.30 12.34 -11.84
N SER A 198 6.56 13.64 -12.03
CA SER A 198 5.53 14.62 -12.36
C SER A 198 4.72 14.23 -13.59
N GLY A 199 3.40 14.09 -13.43
CA GLY A 199 2.45 13.73 -14.49
C GLY A 199 2.59 12.30 -15.04
N ARG A 200 3.31 11.40 -14.35
CA ARG A 200 3.59 10.03 -14.81
C ARG A 200 2.78 8.94 -14.12
N SER A 201 1.99 9.31 -13.12
CA SER A 201 1.09 8.43 -12.37
C SER A 201 -0.13 9.20 -11.90
N SER A 202 -1.19 8.52 -11.47
CA SER A 202 -2.38 9.14 -10.89
C SER A 202 -2.08 9.84 -9.56
N MET A 203 -1.14 9.32 -8.75
CA MET A 203 -0.79 9.83 -7.42
C MET A 203 0.71 9.69 -7.16
N VAL A 204 1.25 10.48 -6.22
CA VAL A 204 2.60 10.30 -5.66
C VAL A 204 2.51 10.20 -4.14
N GLU A 205 3.26 9.25 -3.56
CA GLU A 205 3.45 9.10 -2.12
C GLU A 205 4.88 9.49 -1.75
N ILE A 206 5.07 10.47 -0.89
CA ILE A 206 6.38 10.83 -0.31
C ILE A 206 6.58 10.01 0.96
N ASN A 207 7.50 9.07 0.94
CA ASN A 207 7.80 8.19 2.06
C ASN A 207 8.92 8.77 2.92
N ILE A 208 8.56 9.49 3.99
CA ILE A 208 9.49 10.11 4.94
C ILE A 208 9.91 9.19 6.08
N SER A 209 9.26 8.03 6.22
CA SER A 209 9.23 7.23 7.45
C SER A 209 9.74 5.79 7.25
N CYS A 210 10.71 5.56 6.36
CA CYS A 210 11.28 4.22 6.16
C CYS A 210 12.20 3.86 7.32
N PRO A 211 11.85 2.89 8.21
CA PRO A 211 12.63 2.60 9.41
C PRO A 211 13.91 1.79 9.13
N ASN A 212 14.18 1.46 7.88
CA ASN A 212 15.24 0.54 7.47
C ASN A 212 16.38 1.25 6.72
N THR A 213 16.54 2.57 6.90
CA THR A 213 17.59 3.37 6.27
C THR A 213 18.78 3.57 7.21
N HIS A 214 19.99 3.69 6.64
CA HIS A 214 21.22 3.91 7.43
C HIS A 214 21.26 5.30 8.07
N VAL A 215 20.65 6.27 7.43
CA VAL A 215 20.71 7.69 7.79
C VAL A 215 19.56 8.12 8.71
N GLY A 216 18.78 7.17 9.26
CA GLY A 216 17.65 7.47 10.14
C GLY A 216 16.45 8.10 9.42
N GLU A 217 15.58 8.75 10.20
CA GLU A 217 14.33 9.34 9.73
C GLU A 217 14.26 10.84 10.09
N PRO A 218 15.21 11.71 9.63
CA PRO A 218 15.31 13.09 10.10
C PRO A 218 14.04 13.91 9.79
N PHE A 219 13.31 13.60 8.73
CA PHE A 219 12.04 14.25 8.38
C PHE A 219 10.85 13.78 9.24
N VAL A 220 11.06 12.77 10.07
CA VAL A 220 10.11 12.34 11.11
C VAL A 220 10.55 12.88 12.47
N GLU A 221 11.84 12.87 12.75
CA GLU A 221 12.40 13.25 14.06
C GLU A 221 12.34 14.76 14.30
N GLU A 222 12.47 15.56 13.24
CA GLU A 222 12.55 17.03 13.29
C GLU A 222 11.49 17.68 12.40
N PRO A 223 10.41 18.28 12.95
CA PRO A 223 9.38 19.00 12.19
C PRO A 223 9.93 20.12 11.28
N ASP A 224 10.97 20.84 11.73
CA ASP A 224 11.63 21.88 10.91
C ASP A 224 12.28 21.30 9.65
N SER A 225 12.84 20.08 9.73
CA SER A 225 13.41 19.38 8.59
C SER A 225 12.31 18.94 7.60
N LEU A 226 11.15 18.55 8.11
CA LEU A 226 9.98 18.23 7.31
C LEU A 226 9.46 19.46 6.57
N ASP A 227 9.33 20.60 7.24
CA ASP A 227 8.93 21.89 6.64
C ASP A 227 9.88 22.30 5.51
N ARG A 228 11.20 22.20 5.73
CA ARG A 228 12.21 22.48 4.70
C ARG A 228 12.08 21.56 3.48
N LEU A 229 11.81 20.26 3.70
CA LEU A 229 11.57 19.32 2.61
C LEU A 229 10.38 19.77 1.77
N PHE A 230 9.22 20.00 2.39
CA PHE A 230 8.02 20.35 1.65
C PHE A 230 8.06 21.76 1.07
N THR A 231 8.75 22.70 1.69
CA THR A 231 9.04 24.03 1.07
C THR A 231 9.75 23.87 -0.28
N VAL A 232 10.65 22.89 -0.42
CA VAL A 232 11.32 22.62 -1.70
C VAL A 232 10.39 21.88 -2.66
N LEU A 233 9.64 20.88 -2.18
CA LEU A 233 8.74 20.08 -3.01
C LEU A 233 7.56 20.88 -3.57
N ASP A 234 7.04 21.87 -2.85
CA ASP A 234 5.99 22.79 -3.30
C ASP A 234 6.40 23.60 -4.55
N ASN A 235 7.70 23.77 -4.77
CA ASN A 235 8.22 24.43 -5.98
C ASN A 235 8.38 23.48 -7.18
N VAL A 236 8.14 22.18 -6.99
CA VAL A 236 8.14 21.19 -8.08
C VAL A 236 6.73 21.13 -8.66
N SER A 237 6.59 21.43 -9.94
CA SER A 237 5.28 21.31 -10.61
C SER A 237 4.87 19.84 -10.72
N HIS A 238 3.74 19.48 -10.12
CA HIS A 238 3.14 18.16 -10.22
C HIS A 238 1.61 18.29 -10.31
N PRO A 239 0.97 17.76 -11.36
CA PRO A 239 -0.47 17.85 -11.53
C PRO A 239 -1.25 16.82 -10.68
N GLN A 240 -0.59 15.77 -10.19
CA GLN A 240 -1.19 14.71 -9.40
C GLN A 240 -1.13 15.02 -7.90
N PRO A 241 -2.11 14.51 -7.11
CA PRO A 241 -2.11 14.68 -5.66
C PRO A 241 -0.92 13.99 -4.99
N LEU A 242 -0.40 14.63 -3.94
CA LEU A 242 0.63 14.08 -3.05
C LEU A 242 0.02 13.49 -1.79
N LEU A 243 0.50 12.30 -1.43
CA LEU A 243 0.31 11.70 -0.12
C LEU A 243 1.65 11.66 0.62
N VAL A 244 1.60 11.69 1.94
CA VAL A 244 2.80 11.51 2.77
C VAL A 244 2.65 10.24 3.60
N LYS A 245 3.62 9.32 3.50
CA LYS A 245 3.62 8.10 4.30
C LYS A 245 4.21 8.37 5.68
N MET A 246 3.32 8.32 6.66
CA MET A 246 3.56 8.69 8.04
C MET A 246 4.19 7.54 8.85
N PRO A 247 4.96 7.86 9.90
CA PRO A 247 5.49 6.87 10.84
C PRO A 247 4.38 6.21 11.66
N GLN A 248 4.70 5.09 12.35
CA GLN A 248 3.72 4.41 13.19
C GLN A 248 3.96 4.58 14.69
N ASP A 249 5.21 4.66 15.12
CA ASP A 249 5.56 4.52 16.55
C ASP A 249 5.98 5.86 17.21
N THR A 250 5.57 7.00 16.66
CA THR A 250 5.98 8.33 17.18
C THR A 250 5.13 8.85 18.34
N GLY A 251 3.99 8.22 18.65
CA GLY A 251 3.01 8.75 19.57
C GLY A 251 2.21 9.93 19.00
N TRP A 252 0.97 10.11 19.48
CA TRP A 252 0.05 11.10 18.90
C TRP A 252 0.56 12.56 18.97
N PRO A 253 1.14 13.07 20.08
CA PRO A 253 1.58 14.47 20.11
C PRO A 253 2.56 14.82 18.98
N HIS A 254 3.60 14.00 18.79
CA HIS A 254 4.58 14.23 17.72
C HIS A 254 4.00 13.95 16.34
N PHE A 255 3.18 12.91 16.19
CA PHE A 255 2.48 12.64 14.94
C PHE A 255 1.60 13.82 14.50
N ARG A 256 0.93 14.47 15.44
CA ARG A 256 0.11 15.66 15.24
C ARG A 256 0.96 16.87 14.79
N GLU A 257 2.13 17.10 15.40
CA GLU A 257 3.07 18.14 14.95
C GLU A 257 3.48 17.96 13.48
N LEU A 258 3.76 16.73 13.07
CA LEU A 258 4.07 16.44 11.65
C LEU A 258 2.87 16.74 10.74
N LEU A 259 1.64 16.42 11.17
CA LEU A 259 0.43 16.74 10.40
C LEU A 259 0.21 18.27 10.31
N GLU A 260 0.49 19.01 11.37
CA GLU A 260 0.42 20.48 11.38
C GLU A 260 1.37 21.10 10.36
N VAL A 261 2.61 20.61 10.29
CA VAL A 261 3.57 21.03 9.26
C VAL A 261 3.02 20.71 7.86
N LEU A 262 2.61 19.46 7.62
CA LEU A 262 2.11 19.05 6.30
C LEU A 262 0.84 19.82 5.87
N ALA A 263 0.05 20.33 6.81
CA ALA A 263 -1.16 21.08 6.51
C ALA A 263 -0.89 22.44 5.85
N GLU A 264 0.31 23.01 6.02
CA GLU A 264 0.74 24.26 5.42
C GLU A 264 1.30 24.11 3.99
N HIS A 265 1.44 22.85 3.50
CA HIS A 265 2.04 22.53 2.20
C HIS A 265 1.03 21.92 1.21
N ASP A 266 1.43 21.78 -0.06
CA ASP A 266 0.61 21.20 -1.14
C ASP A 266 0.53 19.66 -1.03
N VAL A 267 -0.02 19.16 0.08
CA VAL A 267 -0.23 17.76 0.40
C VAL A 267 -1.73 17.48 0.51
N GLN A 268 -2.26 16.55 -0.27
CA GLN A 268 -3.70 16.26 -0.32
C GLN A 268 -4.08 15.09 0.58
N GLY A 269 -3.11 14.25 0.99
CA GLY A 269 -3.44 13.10 1.81
C GLY A 269 -2.26 12.54 2.59
N VAL A 270 -2.58 11.60 3.48
CA VAL A 270 -1.59 10.88 4.28
C VAL A 270 -1.82 9.38 4.23
N THR A 271 -0.75 8.61 4.14
CA THR A 271 -0.75 7.14 4.28
C THR A 271 -0.40 6.78 5.72
N ILE A 272 -1.32 6.15 6.44
CA ILE A 272 -1.15 5.77 7.85
C ILE A 272 -1.24 4.25 8.00
N ALA A 273 -0.14 3.54 8.32
CA ALA A 273 1.20 4.05 8.57
C ALA A 273 2.27 3.12 7.99
N ASN A 274 3.53 3.44 8.20
CA ASN A 274 4.67 2.61 7.82
C ASN A 274 4.82 1.39 8.76
N LEU A 275 5.93 0.66 8.68
CA LEU A 275 6.23 -0.49 9.52
C LEU A 275 6.35 -0.09 11.00
N ARG A 276 5.91 -0.98 11.89
CA ARG A 276 6.01 -0.82 13.33
C ARG A 276 7.40 -1.25 13.82
N LYS A 277 8.07 -0.41 14.60
CA LYS A 277 9.35 -0.72 15.25
C LYS A 277 9.15 -1.40 16.61
N ASP A 278 8.08 -1.02 17.34
CA ASP A 278 7.79 -1.59 18.66
C ASP A 278 7.43 -3.07 18.58
N ARG A 279 8.17 -3.89 19.34
CA ARG A 279 8.04 -5.34 19.42
C ARG A 279 7.55 -5.83 20.78
N THR A 280 7.09 -4.92 21.62
CA THR A 280 6.60 -5.24 22.97
C THR A 280 5.50 -6.28 22.90
N GLY A 281 5.64 -7.33 23.72
CA GLY A 281 4.67 -8.44 23.79
C GLY A 281 4.85 -9.51 22.72
N LEU A 282 5.85 -9.40 21.83
CA LEU A 282 6.14 -10.39 20.79
C LEU A 282 7.42 -11.16 21.11
N SER A 283 7.38 -12.49 20.86
CA SER A 283 8.55 -13.35 21.00
C SER A 283 9.31 -13.41 19.67
N ILE A 284 10.29 -12.52 19.52
CA ILE A 284 11.07 -12.35 18.29
C ILE A 284 12.56 -12.52 18.60
N PRO A 285 13.34 -13.25 17.79
CA PRO A 285 14.79 -13.33 17.93
C PRO A 285 15.41 -11.93 17.90
N ARG A 286 16.37 -11.66 18.78
CA ARG A 286 16.98 -10.33 18.94
C ARG A 286 17.82 -9.90 17.76
N ASP A 287 18.36 -10.85 17.03
CA ASP A 287 19.20 -10.66 15.84
C ASP A 287 18.37 -10.37 14.56
N TRP A 288 17.05 -10.53 14.62
CA TRP A 288 16.18 -10.18 13.50
C TRP A 288 15.93 -8.67 13.49
N VAL A 289 16.56 -7.97 12.57
CA VAL A 289 16.42 -6.51 12.39
C VAL A 289 15.29 -6.15 11.42
N GLY A 290 14.77 -4.92 11.52
CA GLY A 290 13.72 -4.39 10.63
C GLY A 290 12.42 -4.08 11.34
N GLY A 291 11.45 -3.54 10.58
CA GLY A 291 10.13 -3.19 11.06
C GLY A 291 9.09 -4.31 10.88
N LEU A 292 8.07 -4.32 11.72
CA LEU A 292 6.95 -5.26 11.68
C LEU A 292 5.86 -4.78 10.73
N SER A 293 5.38 -5.68 9.90
CA SER A 293 4.16 -5.51 9.10
C SER A 293 3.03 -6.39 9.61
N GLY A 294 1.84 -6.26 9.04
CA GLY A 294 0.71 -7.16 9.29
C GLY A 294 0.02 -6.96 10.64
N GLY A 295 -0.35 -8.06 11.30
CA GLY A 295 -1.20 -8.06 12.50
C GLY A 295 -0.81 -7.07 13.59
N PRO A 296 0.47 -7.01 14.02
CA PRO A 296 0.92 -6.09 15.07
C PRO A 296 0.71 -4.60 14.74
N ALA A 297 0.64 -4.24 13.47
CA ALA A 297 0.43 -2.85 13.04
C ALA A 297 -1.05 -2.40 13.08
N TYR A 298 -2.00 -3.32 13.27
CA TYR A 298 -3.43 -3.02 13.08
C TYR A 298 -3.99 -2.00 14.07
N GLN A 299 -3.78 -2.24 15.37
CA GLN A 299 -4.43 -1.42 16.40
C GLN A 299 -3.89 0.00 16.43
N SER A 300 -2.57 0.16 16.44
CA SER A 300 -1.91 1.47 16.47
C SER A 300 -2.19 2.28 15.20
N SER A 301 -2.20 1.64 14.00
CA SER A 301 -2.57 2.38 12.78
C SER A 301 -4.02 2.86 12.79
N ASN A 302 -4.97 2.06 13.31
CA ASN A 302 -6.37 2.50 13.41
C ASN A 302 -6.56 3.66 14.42
N GLU A 303 -5.79 3.65 15.51
CA GLU A 303 -5.79 4.75 16.49
C GLU A 303 -5.26 6.04 15.86
N LEU A 304 -4.14 5.98 15.14
CA LEU A 304 -3.59 7.12 14.41
C LEU A 304 -4.56 7.63 13.35
N ILE A 305 -5.19 6.74 12.57
CA ILE A 305 -6.20 7.09 11.56
C ILE A 305 -7.35 7.85 12.20
N ARG A 306 -7.91 7.31 13.30
CA ARG A 306 -9.03 7.93 14.02
C ARG A 306 -8.69 9.33 14.53
N ASN A 307 -7.53 9.48 15.15
CA ASN A 307 -7.09 10.77 15.67
C ASN A 307 -6.83 11.76 14.53
N THR A 308 -6.21 11.31 13.42
CA THR A 308 -6.00 12.14 12.24
C THR A 308 -7.33 12.59 11.63
N TYR A 309 -8.30 11.69 11.49
CA TYR A 309 -9.60 12.04 10.93
C TYR A 309 -10.36 13.06 11.80
N ARG A 310 -10.29 12.91 13.12
CA ARG A 310 -10.93 13.86 14.05
C ARG A 310 -10.39 15.28 13.95
N GLU A 311 -9.09 15.44 13.79
CA GLU A 311 -8.44 16.76 13.82
C GLU A 311 -8.14 17.31 12.42
N PHE A 312 -7.96 16.44 11.41
CA PHE A 312 -7.51 16.82 10.08
C PHE A 312 -8.32 16.17 8.94
N GLY A 313 -9.48 15.56 9.22
CA GLY A 313 -10.29 14.88 8.20
C GLY A 313 -10.78 15.80 7.07
N ASP A 314 -11.00 17.08 7.37
CA ASP A 314 -11.35 18.09 6.38
C ASP A 314 -10.13 18.56 5.54
N ARG A 315 -8.92 18.28 6.01
CA ARG A 315 -7.66 18.70 5.35
C ARG A 315 -7.00 17.61 4.55
N PHE A 316 -7.02 16.37 5.05
CA PHE A 316 -6.32 15.25 4.43
C PHE A 316 -7.23 14.08 4.12
N THR A 317 -7.11 13.54 2.90
CA THR A 317 -7.58 12.19 2.60
C THR A 317 -6.65 11.16 3.26
N ILE A 318 -7.21 10.15 3.92
CA ILE A 318 -6.44 9.14 4.63
C ILE A 318 -6.44 7.82 3.87
N ALA A 319 -5.24 7.34 3.50
CA ALA A 319 -5.01 5.99 3.00
C ALA A 319 -4.52 5.11 4.16
N GLY A 320 -5.38 4.23 4.68
CA GLY A 320 -5.07 3.40 5.85
C GLY A 320 -4.33 2.12 5.48
N VAL A 321 -3.22 1.83 6.16
CA VAL A 321 -2.44 0.60 5.98
C VAL A 321 -2.13 -0.05 7.33
N GLY A 322 -1.83 -1.37 7.31
CA GLY A 322 -1.46 -2.16 8.49
C GLY A 322 -2.57 -3.09 8.99
N GLY A 323 -2.28 -4.40 8.97
CA GLY A 323 -3.07 -5.44 9.62
C GLY A 323 -4.42 -5.78 8.98
N VAL A 324 -4.59 -5.59 7.68
CA VAL A 324 -5.85 -5.90 6.97
C VAL A 324 -5.82 -7.34 6.45
N PHE A 325 -6.49 -8.25 7.16
CA PHE A 325 -6.61 -9.68 6.83
C PHE A 325 -8.06 -10.13 6.63
N THR A 326 -9.02 -9.36 7.13
CA THR A 326 -10.45 -9.70 7.08
C THR A 326 -11.27 -8.50 6.63
N PRO A 327 -12.46 -8.72 6.03
CA PRO A 327 -13.39 -7.64 5.70
C PRO A 327 -13.73 -6.74 6.89
N LYS A 328 -13.89 -7.31 8.08
CA LYS A 328 -14.15 -6.55 9.31
C LYS A 328 -13.01 -5.61 9.68
N GLN A 329 -11.76 -6.04 9.47
CA GLN A 329 -10.60 -5.20 9.73
C GLN A 329 -10.51 -4.05 8.71
N ALA A 330 -10.79 -4.31 7.43
CA ALA A 330 -10.87 -3.26 6.41
C ALA A 330 -11.99 -2.27 6.72
N TYR A 331 -13.16 -2.76 7.07
CA TYR A 331 -14.32 -1.95 7.42
C TYR A 331 -14.07 -1.07 8.65
N ALA A 332 -13.47 -1.63 9.70
CA ALA A 332 -13.10 -0.85 10.89
C ALA A 332 -12.09 0.25 10.57
N LYS A 333 -11.17 0.03 9.61
CA LYS A 333 -10.22 1.04 9.16
C LYS A 333 -10.92 2.18 8.40
N ILE A 334 -11.90 1.86 7.55
CA ILE A 334 -12.75 2.85 6.87
C ILE A 334 -13.56 3.65 7.89
N ARG A 335 -14.25 2.98 8.81
CA ARG A 335 -15.04 3.62 9.87
C ARG A 335 -14.19 4.48 10.81
N SER A 336 -12.90 4.21 10.92
CA SER A 336 -11.95 5.06 11.66
C SER A 336 -11.52 6.32 10.90
N GLY A 337 -11.84 6.45 9.59
CA GLY A 337 -11.54 7.65 8.79
C GLY A 337 -10.74 7.42 7.51
N SER A 338 -10.45 6.16 7.12
CA SER A 338 -9.72 5.90 5.86
C SER A 338 -10.68 5.92 4.67
N SER A 339 -10.40 6.75 3.67
CA SER A 339 -11.06 6.71 2.35
C SER A 339 -10.52 5.59 1.47
N LEU A 340 -9.22 5.29 1.59
CA LEU A 340 -8.53 4.22 0.87
C LEU A 340 -7.90 3.24 1.87
N VAL A 341 -7.77 1.96 1.51
CA VAL A 341 -7.22 0.91 2.39
C VAL A 341 -6.19 0.09 1.64
N MET A 342 -4.98 0.03 2.16
CA MET A 342 -3.87 -0.70 1.53
C MET A 342 -3.43 -1.91 2.35
N PHE A 343 -2.92 -2.93 1.65
CA PHE A 343 -2.39 -4.12 2.31
C PHE A 343 -1.30 -4.81 1.45
N ILE A 344 -0.43 -5.57 2.11
CA ILE A 344 0.59 -6.45 1.50
C ILE A 344 0.62 -7.79 2.20
N THR A 345 0.87 -7.81 3.52
CA THR A 345 1.18 -9.01 4.29
C THR A 345 0.10 -10.08 4.16
N SER A 346 -1.17 -9.68 4.09
CA SER A 346 -2.27 -10.62 3.90
C SER A 346 -2.25 -11.33 2.55
N LEU A 347 -1.71 -10.74 1.48
CA LEU A 347 -1.53 -11.43 0.19
C LEU A 347 -0.59 -12.64 0.33
N MET A 348 0.52 -12.47 1.06
CA MET A 348 1.48 -13.57 1.27
C MET A 348 0.89 -14.71 2.09
N TYR A 349 0.08 -14.39 3.10
CA TYR A 349 -0.51 -15.39 3.99
C TYR A 349 -1.80 -16.02 3.45
N ARG A 350 -2.58 -15.28 2.66
CA ARG A 350 -3.92 -15.68 2.20
C ARG A 350 -3.99 -15.95 0.69
N GLY A 351 -3.10 -15.38 -0.11
CA GLY A 351 -3.04 -15.54 -1.56
C GLY A 351 -3.66 -14.39 -2.36
N PRO A 352 -3.55 -14.43 -3.71
CA PRO A 352 -3.96 -13.34 -4.58
C PRO A 352 -5.47 -13.05 -4.54
N GLN A 353 -6.30 -14.03 -4.24
CA GLN A 353 -7.77 -13.88 -4.10
C GLN A 353 -8.17 -13.10 -2.83
N GLN A 354 -7.21 -12.72 -1.99
CA GLN A 354 -7.48 -11.92 -0.79
C GLN A 354 -8.22 -10.62 -1.11
N ILE A 355 -7.92 -9.98 -2.23
CA ILE A 355 -8.62 -8.77 -2.68
C ILE A 355 -10.13 -9.03 -2.86
N THR A 356 -10.51 -10.16 -3.48
CA THR A 356 -11.91 -10.54 -3.70
C THR A 356 -12.63 -10.78 -2.37
N VAL A 357 -11.97 -11.48 -1.45
CA VAL A 357 -12.52 -11.75 -0.10
C VAL A 357 -12.78 -10.44 0.63
N LEU A 358 -11.85 -9.49 0.57
CA LEU A 358 -12.01 -8.18 1.21
C LEU A 358 -13.12 -7.35 0.55
N LYS A 359 -13.17 -7.28 -0.77
CA LYS A 359 -14.19 -6.53 -1.53
C LYS A 359 -15.58 -7.05 -1.26
N ARG A 360 -15.80 -8.36 -1.42
CA ARG A 360 -17.10 -9.00 -1.20
C ARG A 360 -17.58 -8.82 0.24
N GLY A 361 -16.72 -9.12 1.21
CA GLY A 361 -17.11 -9.01 2.61
C GLY A 361 -17.31 -7.56 3.07
N LEU A 362 -16.60 -6.59 2.49
CA LEU A 362 -16.85 -5.17 2.74
C LEU A 362 -18.22 -4.76 2.19
N ALA A 363 -18.55 -5.14 0.95
CA ALA A 363 -19.85 -4.85 0.37
C ALA A 363 -21.02 -5.47 1.17
N GLU A 364 -20.83 -6.69 1.70
CA GLU A 364 -21.81 -7.33 2.60
C GLU A 364 -21.99 -6.54 3.91
N LEU A 365 -20.88 -6.07 4.53
CA LEU A 365 -20.93 -5.29 5.77
C LEU A 365 -21.59 -3.92 5.56
N LEU A 366 -21.24 -3.21 4.49
CA LEU A 366 -21.86 -1.92 4.16
C LEU A 366 -23.38 -2.04 4.00
N ARG A 367 -23.84 -3.05 3.25
CA ARG A 367 -25.30 -3.29 3.09
C ARG A 367 -25.98 -3.68 4.38
N ALA A 368 -25.33 -4.48 5.23
CA ALA A 368 -25.87 -4.87 6.54
C ALA A 368 -26.08 -3.67 7.45
N ASP A 369 -25.21 -2.65 7.37
CA ASP A 369 -25.32 -1.40 8.11
C ASP A 369 -26.18 -0.34 7.39
N GLY A 370 -26.69 -0.62 6.16
CA GLY A 370 -27.61 0.23 5.44
C GLY A 370 -26.97 1.35 4.62
N PHE A 371 -25.66 1.26 4.35
CA PHE A 371 -24.95 2.22 3.50
C PHE A 371 -25.20 1.95 2.02
N GLU A 372 -25.23 3.01 1.21
CA GLU A 372 -25.35 2.94 -0.23
C GLU A 372 -23.97 3.03 -0.93
N HIS A 373 -23.00 3.71 -0.30
CA HIS A 373 -21.62 3.89 -0.78
C HIS A 373 -20.62 3.65 0.34
N VAL A 374 -19.42 3.17 -0.02
CA VAL A 374 -18.34 2.99 0.94
C VAL A 374 -17.90 4.30 1.59
N SER A 375 -18.01 5.42 0.86
CA SER A 375 -17.73 6.76 1.36
C SER A 375 -18.61 7.16 2.55
N ASP A 376 -19.85 6.66 2.62
CA ASP A 376 -20.79 6.97 3.70
C ASP A 376 -20.34 6.41 5.06
N ALA A 377 -19.47 5.39 5.02
CA ALA A 377 -18.95 4.75 6.23
C ALA A 377 -17.64 5.38 6.72
N VAL A 378 -17.03 6.31 5.97
CA VAL A 378 -15.75 6.91 6.35
C VAL A 378 -15.89 7.77 7.59
N GLY A 379 -15.11 7.46 8.63
CA GLY A 379 -15.02 8.25 9.85
C GLY A 379 -16.19 8.12 10.83
N ILE A 380 -17.12 7.21 10.58
CA ILE A 380 -18.34 7.10 11.42
C ILE A 380 -18.05 6.65 12.87
N ASP A 381 -16.89 6.01 13.11
CA ASP A 381 -16.42 5.63 14.46
C ASP A 381 -15.22 6.49 14.92
N ALA A 382 -14.95 7.59 14.24
CA ALA A 382 -13.86 8.49 14.59
C ALA A 382 -14.18 9.37 15.80
#